data_c8a18918feb233f1615cd20c5068194e
#
_entry.id   c8a18918feb233f1615cd20c5068194e
#
_cell.length_a   1.000
_cell.length_b   1.000
_cell.length_c   1.000
_cell.angle_alpha   90.00
_cell.angle_beta   90.00
_cell.angle_gamma   90.00
#
_symmetry.space_group_name_H-M   'P 1'
#
loop_
_entity.id
_entity.type
_entity.pdbx_description
1 polymer ?
#
loop_
_entity_poly.entity_id
_entity_poly.type
_entity_poly.pdbx_seq_one_letter_code
_entity_poly.pdbx_strand_id
1 'polypeptide(L)'
;MIPKGIRVVVIWCAVIPLLCAGSWNRDGKPMPDNSWAKSDGDFGVQLVLTDKPDELFAAWEKPGPAVIVGETAGVVRGKPIVGVVFFAACAPDARGLCEATLRFTMSGPDGKPYGKAQNGELWIGKAPPSKGQMQLSVGNIGAIIEPKDSLGIYTVTAEVLDKVSKKILVLKRSFEAVEAVEKK
;
A
#
# COMPACT_ATOMS: atom_id res chain seq x y z
N MET A 1 -0.24 -37.44 -63.40
CA MET A 1 -0.88 -36.24 -62.81
C MET A 1 -0.93 -36.47 -61.30
N ILE A 2 -0.09 -35.76 -60.52
CA ILE A 2 0.00 -35.87 -59.07
C ILE A 2 -0.64 -34.59 -58.46
N PRO A 3 -1.62 -34.66 -57.54
CA PRO A 3 -2.21 -33.50 -56.98
C PRO A 3 -1.28 -32.87 -55.93
N LYS A 4 -1.15 -31.53 -56.03
CA LYS A 4 -0.39 -30.69 -55.14
C LYS A 4 -0.98 -30.73 -53.74
N GLY A 5 -0.17 -31.14 -52.75
CA GLY A 5 -0.52 -31.12 -51.33
C GLY A 5 -0.69 -29.68 -50.79
N ILE A 6 -1.81 -29.41 -50.13
CA ILE A 6 -2.08 -28.21 -49.38
C ILE A 6 -1.30 -28.26 -48.08
N ARG A 7 -0.33 -27.36 -47.91
CA ARG A 7 0.35 -27.13 -46.61
C ARG A 7 -0.53 -26.27 -45.70
N VAL A 8 -1.13 -26.89 -44.71
CA VAL A 8 -1.80 -26.16 -43.62
C VAL A 8 -0.73 -25.63 -42.67
N VAL A 9 -0.57 -24.31 -42.65
CA VAL A 9 0.26 -23.63 -41.66
C VAL A 9 -0.60 -23.42 -40.41
N VAL A 10 -0.37 -24.20 -39.38
CA VAL A 10 -0.98 -23.99 -38.06
C VAL A 10 -0.22 -22.90 -37.35
N ILE A 11 -0.81 -21.69 -37.34
CA ILE A 11 -0.30 -20.59 -36.51
C ILE A 11 -0.70 -20.86 -35.05
N TRP A 12 0.25 -21.27 -34.25
CA TRP A 12 0.07 -21.31 -32.80
C TRP A 12 0.08 -19.88 -32.26
N CYS A 13 -1.11 -19.31 -32.02
CA CYS A 13 -1.23 -18.14 -31.20
C CYS A 13 -0.87 -18.53 -29.74
N ALA A 14 0.34 -18.22 -29.33
CA ALA A 14 0.72 -18.26 -27.92
C ALA A 14 -0.11 -17.19 -27.19
N VAL A 15 -1.17 -17.62 -26.53
CA VAL A 15 -1.90 -16.77 -25.55
C VAL A 15 -0.98 -16.65 -24.36
N ILE A 16 -0.24 -15.53 -24.30
CA ILE A 16 0.50 -15.13 -23.10
C ILE A 16 -0.57 -14.76 -22.06
N PRO A 17 -0.72 -15.48 -20.95
CA PRO A 17 -1.59 -15.02 -19.88
C PRO A 17 -1.01 -13.69 -19.37
N LEU A 18 -1.75 -12.59 -19.53
CA LEU A 18 -1.53 -11.38 -18.75
C LEU A 18 -1.69 -11.80 -17.28
N LEU A 19 -0.58 -12.00 -16.60
CA LEU A 19 -0.55 -12.09 -15.15
C LEU A 19 -0.95 -10.71 -14.63
N CYS A 20 -2.24 -10.52 -14.36
CA CYS A 20 -2.74 -9.39 -13.60
C CYS A 20 -2.15 -9.53 -12.20
N ALA A 21 -1.05 -8.84 -11.96
CA ALA A 21 -0.56 -8.61 -10.61
C ALA A 21 -1.59 -7.71 -9.91
N GLY A 22 -2.22 -8.22 -8.87
CA GLY A 22 -3.18 -7.49 -8.06
C GLY A 22 -2.67 -7.36 -6.62
N SER A 23 -3.03 -6.31 -5.92
CA SER A 23 -2.90 -6.27 -4.47
C SER A 23 -3.73 -7.40 -3.86
N TRP A 24 -3.34 -7.89 -2.67
CA TRP A 24 -3.94 -9.07 -2.05
C TRP A 24 -5.05 -8.65 -1.08
N ASN A 25 -6.17 -9.34 -1.10
CA ASN A 25 -7.18 -9.20 -0.07
C ASN A 25 -6.86 -10.11 1.15
N ARG A 26 -7.70 -10.01 2.19
CA ARG A 26 -7.58 -10.82 3.42
C ARG A 26 -7.54 -12.35 3.15
N ASP A 27 -8.12 -12.80 2.04
CA ASP A 27 -8.18 -14.22 1.66
C ASP A 27 -7.02 -14.64 0.74
N GLY A 28 -6.00 -13.78 0.56
CA GLY A 28 -4.88 -14.03 -0.33
C GLY A 28 -5.25 -14.02 -1.82
N LYS A 29 -6.38 -13.43 -2.19
CA LYS A 29 -6.79 -13.28 -3.60
C LYS A 29 -6.31 -11.95 -4.16
N PRO A 30 -5.88 -11.91 -5.43
CA PRO A 30 -5.52 -10.67 -6.09
C PRO A 30 -6.71 -9.69 -6.08
N MET A 31 -6.46 -8.45 -5.71
CA MET A 31 -7.42 -7.34 -5.86
C MET A 31 -7.00 -6.47 -7.03
N PRO A 32 -7.95 -5.89 -7.79
CA PRO A 32 -7.59 -4.90 -8.80
C PRO A 32 -6.91 -3.70 -8.16
N ASP A 33 -5.92 -3.17 -8.85
CA ASP A 33 -5.26 -1.94 -8.45
C ASP A 33 -6.26 -0.78 -8.31
N ASN A 34 -6.04 0.04 -7.29
CA ASN A 34 -6.82 1.24 -7.03
C ASN A 34 -5.93 2.35 -6.45
N SER A 35 -6.51 3.44 -5.94
CA SER A 35 -5.72 4.56 -5.43
C SER A 35 -4.87 4.22 -4.20
N TRP A 36 -5.31 3.28 -3.35
CA TRP A 36 -4.69 2.94 -2.06
C TRP A 36 -4.07 1.55 -2.00
N ALA A 37 -4.24 0.74 -3.05
CA ALA A 37 -3.63 -0.59 -3.17
C ALA A 37 -3.16 -0.81 -4.60
N LYS A 38 -1.89 -1.17 -4.79
CA LYS A 38 -1.26 -1.37 -6.09
C LYS A 38 -0.25 -2.51 -6.05
N SER A 39 0.04 -3.04 -7.23
CA SER A 39 1.07 -4.07 -7.40
C SER A 39 1.82 -3.94 -8.74
N ASP A 40 3.03 -4.48 -8.77
CA ASP A 40 3.83 -4.69 -9.96
C ASP A 40 4.52 -6.05 -9.83
N GLY A 41 3.98 -7.06 -10.49
CA GLY A 41 4.34 -8.46 -10.28
C GLY A 41 3.96 -8.91 -8.87
N ASP A 42 4.89 -9.55 -8.17
CA ASP A 42 4.68 -10.01 -6.80
C ASP A 42 4.80 -8.89 -5.75
N PHE A 43 5.39 -7.74 -6.12
CA PHE A 43 5.51 -6.60 -5.22
C PHE A 43 4.17 -5.87 -5.12
N GLY A 44 3.45 -6.10 -4.04
CA GLY A 44 2.16 -5.47 -3.75
C GLY A 44 2.24 -4.58 -2.52
N VAL A 45 1.54 -3.44 -2.54
CA VAL A 45 1.51 -2.47 -1.44
C VAL A 45 0.10 -1.94 -1.22
N GLN A 46 -0.25 -1.67 0.03
CA GLN A 46 -1.54 -1.16 0.46
C GLN A 46 -1.36 -0.10 1.53
N LEU A 47 -1.91 1.10 1.30
CA LEU A 47 -1.94 2.19 2.28
C LEU A 47 -3.21 2.09 3.13
N VAL A 48 -3.04 1.98 4.43
CA VAL A 48 -4.12 1.94 5.42
C VAL A 48 -4.01 3.16 6.32
N LEU A 49 -5.15 3.80 6.59
CA LEU A 49 -5.28 4.87 7.59
C LEU A 49 -6.02 4.32 8.80
N THR A 50 -5.54 4.62 10.00
CA THR A 50 -6.16 4.20 11.25
C THR A 50 -6.22 5.36 12.25
N ASP A 51 -7.32 5.47 12.98
CA ASP A 51 -7.48 6.34 14.15
C ASP A 51 -7.17 5.60 15.47
N LYS A 52 -6.77 4.32 15.38
CA LYS A 52 -6.44 3.43 16.51
C LYS A 52 -5.06 2.79 16.33
N PRO A 53 -3.98 3.59 16.23
CA PRO A 53 -2.66 3.06 15.93
C PRO A 53 -2.16 2.04 16.96
N ASP A 54 -2.39 2.29 18.25
CA ASP A 54 -1.94 1.39 19.32
C ASP A 54 -2.62 0.02 19.23
N GLU A 55 -3.93 0.01 18.93
CA GLU A 55 -4.66 -1.24 18.73
C GLU A 55 -4.17 -1.99 17.48
N LEU A 56 -3.89 -1.26 16.38
CA LEU A 56 -3.35 -1.84 15.16
C LEU A 56 -2.00 -2.51 15.41
N PHE A 57 -1.05 -1.80 16.01
CA PHE A 57 0.28 -2.34 16.27
C PHE A 57 0.24 -3.50 17.27
N ALA A 58 -0.53 -3.39 18.34
CA ALA A 58 -0.72 -4.47 19.29
C ALA A 58 -1.40 -5.72 18.68
N ALA A 59 -2.32 -5.53 17.73
CA ALA A 59 -2.92 -6.65 17.00
C ALA A 59 -1.93 -7.29 16.02
N TRP A 60 -1.06 -6.48 15.41
CA TRP A 60 -0.04 -6.97 14.48
C TRP A 60 1.02 -7.85 15.16
N GLU A 61 1.40 -7.55 16.39
CA GLU A 61 2.37 -8.33 17.17
C GLU A 61 1.84 -9.69 17.64
N LYS A 62 0.53 -9.90 17.63
CA LYS A 62 -0.07 -11.16 18.04
C LYS A 62 0.09 -12.24 16.98
N PRO A 63 0.42 -13.50 17.39
CA PRO A 63 0.41 -14.63 16.45
C PRO A 63 -1.00 -14.85 15.87
N GLY A 64 -1.07 -15.05 14.56
CA GLY A 64 -2.34 -15.33 13.89
C GLY A 64 -2.48 -14.60 12.55
N PRO A 65 -3.66 -14.66 11.92
CA PRO A 65 -3.92 -13.92 10.70
C PRO A 65 -3.88 -12.41 10.96
N ALA A 66 -3.25 -11.66 10.05
CA ALA A 66 -3.17 -10.21 10.13
C ALA A 66 -4.57 -9.57 10.20
N VAL A 67 -4.78 -8.72 11.20
CA VAL A 67 -6.03 -7.99 11.39
C VAL A 67 -5.75 -6.50 11.26
N ILE A 68 -6.44 -5.83 10.32
CA ILE A 68 -6.43 -4.38 10.23
C ILE A 68 -7.44 -3.84 11.23
N VAL A 69 -6.96 -3.09 12.23
CA VAL A 69 -7.78 -2.52 13.29
C VAL A 69 -7.94 -1.02 13.07
N GLY A 70 -9.15 -0.50 13.27
CA GLY A 70 -9.42 0.93 13.24
C GLY A 70 -9.21 1.56 11.87
N GLU A 71 -9.37 0.79 10.78
CA GLU A 71 -9.34 1.39 9.44
C GLU A 71 -10.44 2.45 9.34
N THR A 72 -10.05 3.67 8.96
CA THR A 72 -10.97 4.81 8.99
C THR A 72 -10.85 5.68 7.73
N ALA A 73 -11.97 6.30 7.35
CA ALA A 73 -12.04 7.37 6.36
C ALA A 73 -12.30 8.73 7.01
N GLY A 74 -12.30 8.82 8.34
CA GLY A 74 -12.54 10.06 9.05
C GLY A 74 -11.83 10.11 10.41
N VAL A 75 -11.52 11.31 10.87
CA VAL A 75 -10.93 11.55 12.18
C VAL A 75 -11.56 12.77 12.82
N VAL A 76 -11.80 12.69 14.11
CA VAL A 76 -12.23 13.83 14.92
C VAL A 76 -11.02 14.74 15.16
N ARG A 77 -11.18 16.06 14.96
CA ARG A 77 -10.17 17.06 15.24
C ARG A 77 -9.56 16.86 16.65
N GLY A 78 -8.26 16.98 16.76
CA GLY A 78 -7.51 16.72 17.99
C GLY A 78 -7.23 15.25 18.28
N LYS A 79 -7.72 14.32 17.47
CA LYS A 79 -7.38 12.89 17.56
C LYS A 79 -6.31 12.52 16.54
N PRO A 80 -5.45 11.53 16.87
CA PRO A 80 -4.43 11.08 15.96
C PRO A 80 -5.03 10.30 14.79
N ILE A 81 -4.42 10.45 13.61
CA ILE A 81 -4.56 9.54 12.47
C ILE A 81 -3.19 9.11 12.03
N VAL A 82 -3.03 7.82 11.74
CA VAL A 82 -1.78 7.22 11.30
C VAL A 82 -1.96 6.48 9.99
N GLY A 83 -1.04 6.73 9.06
CA GLY A 83 -0.95 6.01 7.79
C GLY A 83 0.20 5.00 7.85
N VAL A 84 -0.09 3.74 7.52
CA VAL A 84 0.86 2.64 7.43
C VAL A 84 0.77 1.98 6.06
N VAL A 85 1.86 1.34 5.62
CA VAL A 85 1.86 0.55 4.40
C VAL A 85 2.01 -0.92 4.75
N PHE A 86 1.05 -1.73 4.28
CA PHE A 86 1.22 -3.17 4.21
C PHE A 86 1.82 -3.53 2.86
N PHE A 87 2.70 -4.51 2.83
CA PHE A 87 3.33 -4.94 1.59
C PHE A 87 3.50 -6.46 1.54
N ALA A 88 3.55 -6.99 0.32
CA ALA A 88 3.90 -8.36 0.03
C ALA A 88 5.07 -8.38 -0.94
N ALA A 89 6.04 -9.23 -0.68
CA ALA A 89 7.27 -9.39 -1.43
C ALA A 89 8.13 -8.10 -1.52
N CYS A 90 9.33 -8.23 -1.95
CA CYS A 90 10.29 -7.22 -2.40
C CYS A 90 11.42 -7.99 -3.10
N ALA A 91 12.12 -7.37 -4.02
CA ALA A 91 13.24 -8.01 -4.71
C ALA A 91 14.45 -8.13 -3.77
N PRO A 92 15.04 -9.31 -3.62
CA PRO A 92 16.28 -9.48 -2.87
C PRO A 92 17.49 -9.02 -3.69
N ASP A 93 18.46 -8.41 -3.01
CA ASP A 93 19.79 -8.16 -3.56
C ASP A 93 20.64 -9.44 -3.64
N ALA A 94 21.92 -9.31 -4.02
CA ALA A 94 22.85 -10.46 -4.11
C ALA A 94 23.09 -11.18 -2.78
N ARG A 95 22.74 -10.56 -1.65
CA ARG A 95 22.82 -11.14 -0.29
C ARG A 95 21.50 -11.79 0.14
N GLY A 96 20.45 -11.72 -0.68
CA GLY A 96 19.12 -12.21 -0.36
C GLY A 96 18.30 -11.23 0.48
N LEU A 97 18.67 -9.95 0.54
CA LEU A 97 18.05 -8.94 1.39
C LEU A 97 17.32 -7.88 0.57
N CYS A 98 16.19 -7.41 1.07
CA CYS A 98 15.45 -6.32 0.46
C CYS A 98 16.06 -4.95 0.79
N GLU A 99 15.87 -4.00 -0.13
CA GLU A 99 16.17 -2.59 0.01
C GLU A 99 14.97 -1.77 -0.47
N ALA A 100 13.93 -1.69 0.35
CA ALA A 100 12.71 -0.97 0.02
C ALA A 100 12.47 0.19 1.00
N THR A 101 12.15 1.36 0.43
CA THR A 101 11.90 2.62 1.17
C THR A 101 10.52 3.15 0.85
N LEU A 102 10.06 4.09 1.69
CA LEU A 102 8.83 4.82 1.47
C LEU A 102 9.02 6.30 1.80
N ARG A 103 8.18 7.12 1.15
CA ARG A 103 8.07 8.54 1.40
C ARG A 103 6.61 8.91 1.51
N PHE A 104 6.24 9.50 2.64
CA PHE A 104 4.90 10.02 2.86
C PHE A 104 4.83 11.52 2.65
N THR A 105 3.71 11.97 2.08
CA THR A 105 3.28 13.36 2.06
C THR A 105 1.82 13.44 2.41
N MET A 106 1.39 14.58 2.94
CA MET A 106 -0.03 14.86 3.19
C MET A 106 -0.40 16.20 2.56
N SER A 107 -1.61 16.30 2.01
CA SER A 107 -2.21 17.55 1.58
C SER A 107 -3.49 17.83 2.35
N GLY A 108 -3.74 19.10 2.62
CA GLY A 108 -4.95 19.59 3.27
C GLY A 108 -6.16 19.74 2.33
N PRO A 109 -7.30 20.22 2.85
CA PRO A 109 -8.52 20.42 2.07
C PRO A 109 -8.37 21.41 0.91
N ASP A 110 -7.41 22.34 1.01
CA ASP A 110 -7.07 23.31 -0.05
C ASP A 110 -6.10 22.73 -1.11
N GLY A 111 -5.74 21.45 -0.99
CA GLY A 111 -4.78 20.77 -1.86
C GLY A 111 -3.31 21.11 -1.59
N LYS A 112 -3.02 22.01 -0.67
CA LYS A 112 -1.62 22.37 -0.34
C LYS A 112 -0.98 21.34 0.59
N PRO A 113 0.38 21.28 0.60
CA PRO A 113 1.09 20.43 1.54
C PRO A 113 0.69 20.71 2.99
N TYR A 114 0.37 19.65 3.73
CA TYR A 114 0.12 19.68 5.16
C TYR A 114 1.25 18.96 5.90
N GLY A 115 1.97 19.71 6.71
CA GLY A 115 3.18 19.18 7.36
C GLY A 115 4.36 18.97 6.40
N LYS A 116 5.37 18.27 6.89
CA LYS A 116 6.59 17.93 6.13
C LYS A 116 6.49 16.53 5.56
N ALA A 117 7.13 16.33 4.40
CA ALA A 117 7.34 14.98 3.87
C ALA A 117 8.16 14.14 4.85
N GLN A 118 7.78 12.90 5.05
CA GLN A 118 8.46 11.95 5.93
C GLN A 118 9.01 10.80 5.08
N ASN A 119 10.32 10.57 5.18
CA ASN A 119 10.96 9.41 4.59
C ASN A 119 11.06 8.30 5.65
N GLY A 120 10.89 7.07 5.21
CA GLY A 120 10.94 5.91 6.10
C GLY A 120 11.40 4.64 5.39
N GLU A 121 11.54 3.60 6.16
CA GLU A 121 11.85 2.27 5.68
C GLU A 121 10.55 1.50 5.43
N LEU A 122 10.42 0.92 4.22
CA LEU A 122 9.46 -0.15 4.03
C LEU A 122 10.04 -1.44 4.64
N TRP A 123 11.19 -1.89 4.09
CA TRP A 123 11.85 -3.12 4.51
C TRP A 123 13.30 -3.12 4.03
N ILE A 124 14.26 -2.90 4.96
CA ILE A 124 15.68 -2.77 4.63
C ILE A 124 16.50 -3.80 5.40
N GLY A 125 17.45 -4.46 4.71
CA GLY A 125 18.40 -5.39 5.30
C GLY A 125 17.76 -6.67 5.86
N LYS A 126 16.57 -7.03 5.42
CA LYS A 126 15.81 -8.20 5.84
C LYS A 126 15.47 -9.05 4.62
N ALA A 127 15.31 -10.36 4.81
CA ALA A 127 14.84 -11.26 3.76
C ALA A 127 13.42 -10.86 3.30
N PRO A 128 13.05 -11.13 2.03
CA PRO A 128 11.68 -10.93 1.57
C PRO A 128 10.67 -11.66 2.45
N PRO A 129 9.47 -11.11 2.63
CA PRO A 129 8.37 -11.83 3.25
C PRO A 129 8.13 -13.16 2.54
N SER A 130 7.74 -14.19 3.27
CA SER A 130 7.35 -15.46 2.67
C SER A 130 6.21 -15.26 1.69
N LYS A 131 6.19 -16.07 0.62
CA LYS A 131 5.15 -15.97 -0.42
C LYS A 131 3.74 -16.05 0.19
N GLY A 132 2.89 -15.08 -0.16
CA GLY A 132 1.53 -14.98 0.35
C GLY A 132 1.41 -14.37 1.74
N GLN A 133 2.50 -13.93 2.35
CA GLN A 133 2.46 -13.19 3.61
C GLN A 133 2.60 -11.68 3.35
N MET A 134 1.77 -10.92 4.04
CA MET A 134 1.91 -9.47 4.11
C MET A 134 2.75 -9.08 5.32
N GLN A 135 3.48 -7.97 5.18
CA GLN A 135 4.24 -7.34 6.25
C GLN A 135 3.81 -5.89 6.42
N LEU A 136 3.96 -5.41 7.64
CA LEU A 136 3.76 -4.00 7.96
C LEU A 136 5.07 -3.24 7.75
N SER A 137 5.00 -2.07 7.11
CA SER A 137 6.16 -1.17 6.96
C SER A 137 6.74 -0.77 8.32
N VAL A 138 8.06 -0.59 8.37
CA VAL A 138 8.73 -0.02 9.55
C VAL A 138 8.34 1.45 9.73
N GLY A 139 8.36 2.21 8.64
CA GLY A 139 7.97 3.63 8.64
C GLY A 139 6.45 3.80 8.57
N ASN A 140 5.97 4.87 9.19
CA ASN A 140 4.57 5.32 9.14
C ASN A 140 4.51 6.85 9.09
N ILE A 141 3.32 7.41 8.87
CA ILE A 141 3.03 8.84 9.00
C ILE A 141 1.93 9.04 10.03
N GLY A 142 2.13 9.96 10.95
CA GLY A 142 1.09 10.38 11.90
C GLY A 142 0.78 11.87 11.78
N ALA A 143 -0.48 12.23 12.00
CA ALA A 143 -0.94 13.60 12.11
C ALA A 143 -2.03 13.76 13.17
N ILE A 144 -2.12 14.98 13.71
CA ILE A 144 -3.26 15.46 14.51
C ILE A 144 -3.71 16.74 13.83
N ILE A 145 -4.99 16.79 13.44
CA ILE A 145 -5.59 18.00 12.87
C ILE A 145 -5.92 18.92 14.04
N GLU A 146 -5.18 20.02 14.16
CA GLU A 146 -5.30 20.96 15.28
C GLU A 146 -6.53 21.87 15.15
N PRO A 147 -6.98 22.53 16.24
CA PRO A 147 -8.13 23.45 16.20
C PRO A 147 -8.01 24.58 15.18
N LYS A 148 -6.78 25.03 14.87
CA LYS A 148 -6.52 26.08 13.86
C LYS A 148 -6.57 25.58 12.42
N ASP A 149 -6.53 24.28 12.20
CA ASP A 149 -6.49 23.69 10.87
C ASP A 149 -7.90 23.60 10.26
N SER A 150 -8.00 23.63 8.96
CA SER A 150 -9.28 23.52 8.25
C SER A 150 -9.87 22.12 8.39
N LEU A 151 -11.18 22.04 8.58
CA LEU A 151 -11.93 20.81 8.43
C LEU A 151 -12.07 20.42 6.96
N GLY A 152 -12.33 19.14 6.68
CA GLY A 152 -12.55 18.62 5.35
C GLY A 152 -11.59 17.49 4.97
N ILE A 153 -11.40 17.30 3.67
CA ILE A 153 -10.68 16.14 3.13
C ILE A 153 -9.18 16.38 3.12
N TYR A 154 -8.46 15.53 3.82
CA TYR A 154 -7.01 15.40 3.78
C TYR A 154 -6.62 14.17 2.95
N THR A 155 -5.50 14.24 2.24
CA THR A 155 -5.00 13.12 1.44
C THR A 155 -3.57 12.76 1.81
N VAL A 156 -3.37 11.53 2.23
CA VAL A 156 -2.05 10.93 2.43
C VAL A 156 -1.61 10.29 1.12
N THR A 157 -0.39 10.59 0.70
CA THR A 157 0.28 9.93 -0.42
C THR A 157 1.49 9.18 0.12
N ALA A 158 1.60 7.90 -0.24
CA ALA A 158 2.77 7.08 0.03
C ALA A 158 3.43 6.70 -1.30
N GLU A 159 4.69 7.09 -1.48
CA GLU A 159 5.54 6.63 -2.57
C GLU A 159 6.44 5.53 -2.03
N VAL A 160 6.34 4.35 -2.62
CA VAL A 160 7.08 3.16 -2.20
C VAL A 160 8.04 2.77 -3.30
N LEU A 161 9.32 2.67 -2.96
CA LEU A 161 10.41 2.32 -3.88
C LEU A 161 11.08 1.02 -3.43
N ASP A 162 11.00 -0.01 -4.24
CA ASP A 162 11.90 -1.16 -4.17
C ASP A 162 13.17 -0.83 -4.98
N LYS A 163 14.26 -0.56 -4.28
CA LYS A 163 15.51 -0.10 -4.90
C LYS A 163 16.19 -1.19 -5.72
N VAL A 164 15.96 -2.45 -5.40
CA VAL A 164 16.59 -3.58 -6.12
C VAL A 164 15.92 -3.78 -7.47
N SER A 165 14.59 -3.91 -7.50
CA SER A 165 13.83 -4.05 -8.75
C SER A 165 13.58 -2.75 -9.49
N LYS A 166 13.85 -1.58 -8.86
CA LYS A 166 13.56 -0.22 -9.37
C LYS A 166 12.06 0.07 -9.54
N LYS A 167 11.20 -0.70 -8.89
CA LYS A 167 9.76 -0.51 -8.93
C LYS A 167 9.33 0.61 -8.01
N ILE A 168 8.44 1.48 -8.52
CA ILE A 168 7.86 2.59 -7.76
C ILE A 168 6.34 2.45 -7.80
N LEU A 169 5.72 2.40 -6.62
CA LEU A 169 4.27 2.37 -6.48
C LEU A 169 3.82 3.58 -5.67
N VAL A 170 2.89 4.37 -6.21
CA VAL A 170 2.35 5.57 -5.56
C VAL A 170 0.91 5.31 -5.16
N LEU A 171 0.66 5.41 -3.86
CA LEU A 171 -0.63 5.19 -3.23
C LEU A 171 -1.20 6.50 -2.72
N LYS A 172 -2.52 6.63 -2.77
CA LYS A 172 -3.24 7.78 -2.19
C LYS A 172 -4.45 7.30 -1.42
N ARG A 173 -4.64 7.83 -0.22
CA ARG A 173 -5.83 7.59 0.58
C ARG A 173 -6.24 8.86 1.30
N SER A 174 -7.54 9.14 1.30
CA SER A 174 -8.09 10.33 1.93
C SER A 174 -8.87 9.99 3.19
N PHE A 175 -8.94 10.95 4.10
CA PHE A 175 -9.80 10.95 5.27
C PHE A 175 -10.43 12.31 5.45
N GLU A 176 -11.58 12.35 6.12
CA GLU A 176 -12.28 13.58 6.47
C GLU A 176 -11.99 13.97 7.93
N ALA A 177 -11.51 15.18 8.13
CA ALA A 177 -11.40 15.78 9.46
C ALA A 177 -12.72 16.48 9.84
N VAL A 178 -13.30 16.06 10.96
CA VAL A 178 -14.59 16.55 11.45
C VAL A 178 -14.48 17.10 12.88
N GLU A 179 -15.43 17.95 13.30
CA GLU A 179 -15.55 18.35 14.70
C GLU A 179 -16.04 17.23 15.59
N ALA A 180 -15.66 17.29 16.87
CA ALA A 180 -16.28 16.45 17.89
C ALA A 180 -17.77 16.79 18.00
N VAL A 181 -18.64 15.79 17.91
CA VAL A 181 -20.06 15.98 18.21
C VAL A 181 -20.19 16.14 19.73
N GLU A 182 -20.54 17.35 20.20
CA GLU A 182 -20.89 17.55 21.60
C GLU A 182 -22.12 16.69 21.94
N LYS A 183 -21.93 15.69 22.78
CA LYS A 183 -23.06 14.99 23.38
C LYS A 183 -23.77 15.92 24.36
N LYS A 184 -24.92 16.43 23.97
CA LYS A 184 -25.85 17.11 24.89
C LYS A 184 -26.42 16.12 25.88
#